data_e3abdf7892401be54a0e06fa1b06a7ca
#
_entry.id   e3abdf7892401be54a0e06fa1b06a7ca
#
_cell.length_a   1.000
_cell.length_b   1.000
_cell.length_c   1.000
_cell.angle_alpha   90.00
_cell.angle_beta   90.00
_cell.angle_gamma   90.00
#
_symmetry.space_group_name_H-M   'P 1'
#
loop_
_entity.id
_entity.type
_entity.pdbx_description
1 polymer ?
#
loop_
_entity_poly.entity_id
_entity_poly.type
_entity_poly.pdbx_seq_one_letter_code
_entity_poly.pdbx_strand_id
1 'polypeptide(L)'
;MGYAAKKGVVVMKKSKLVLSALGAAAAANAVHAAVFKPKKSVVASLTKEEVNVERYRRNLSKAIQFKTISSRDPELVDWNEFEKFHKFLDEAYPLIAKNLEKTVVPPANLVYRWKGRRSDLDGVALLAHQDVVPVSSGTEEDWTHPAFDGVDDGEFIWGRGALDMKNHLICVMEAVEALLEDGFAPERDVYLLFGDNEEIVANDKNGANDIMNYLREKGVHLDAILDEGGAMLPVNIPGVINDKYLAGIGIAEKGYADIEIVINAKGGHSSQPPKHTALGKMADVIRDLENNQFKASFSANMKYLFDSIARNCTYPVRLITCNLPVLYPLLLQVCKLIPPAACMTRTTTGITMAEGSPAANVLPQRAAITVNFRAMPGTTTDDIVAHIKKVVRNKDIEVRVLNSKEASKFSPTDSRSFKIIERLCKSVEPKAIVAPFLVMGGTDACHYEPICENIYRFAPFRTDTSLVLCTHGTNERLPIKAMNDALVFFKNYIRDVSAE
;
A
#
# COMPACT_ATOMS: atom_id res chain seq x y z
N MET A 1 68.45 -0.72 31.89
CA MET A 1 67.16 -0.32 32.44
C MET A 1 66.40 0.85 31.70
N GLY A 2 67.05 1.54 30.78
CA GLY A 2 66.42 2.71 30.11
C GLY A 2 65.47 2.43 28.93
N TYR A 3 65.48 1.25 28.33
CA TYR A 3 64.68 0.97 27.11
C TYR A 3 63.24 0.46 27.40
N ALA A 4 63.05 -0.23 28.52
CA ALA A 4 61.74 -0.72 28.94
C ALA A 4 60.82 0.40 29.48
N ALA A 5 61.39 1.39 30.17
CA ALA A 5 60.65 2.52 30.71
C ALA A 5 60.10 3.46 29.61
N LYS A 6 60.86 3.68 28.50
CA LYS A 6 60.40 4.50 27.37
C LYS A 6 59.22 3.84 26.58
N LYS A 7 59.23 2.50 26.40
CA LYS A 7 58.11 1.78 25.76
C LYS A 7 56.82 1.83 26.60
N GLY A 8 56.92 1.69 27.92
CA GLY A 8 55.75 1.78 28.82
C GLY A 8 55.09 3.15 28.82
N VAL A 9 55.86 4.24 28.81
CA VAL A 9 55.35 5.62 28.77
C VAL A 9 54.72 5.96 27.42
N VAL A 10 55.24 5.44 26.30
CA VAL A 10 54.65 5.63 24.96
C VAL A 10 53.32 4.86 24.82
N VAL A 11 53.26 3.62 25.34
CA VAL A 11 52.03 2.81 25.35
C VAL A 11 50.94 3.44 26.24
N MET A 12 51.30 3.93 27.44
CA MET A 12 50.38 4.64 28.32
C MET A 12 49.88 5.98 27.74
N LYS A 13 50.72 6.73 27.01
CA LYS A 13 50.26 7.97 26.31
C LYS A 13 49.32 7.65 25.15
N LYS A 14 49.60 6.59 24.37
CA LYS A 14 48.70 6.15 23.28
C LYS A 14 47.36 5.63 23.80
N SER A 15 47.34 4.87 24.91
CA SER A 15 46.11 4.37 25.50
C SER A 15 45.25 5.51 26.09
N LYS A 16 45.85 6.54 26.74
CA LYS A 16 45.14 7.73 27.20
C LYS A 16 44.55 8.56 26.05
N LEU A 17 45.31 8.68 24.94
CA LEU A 17 44.84 9.37 23.73
C LEU A 17 43.64 8.64 23.10
N VAL A 18 43.68 7.32 23.01
CA VAL A 18 42.59 6.48 22.50
C VAL A 18 41.38 6.57 23.41
N LEU A 19 41.53 6.50 24.73
CA LEU A 19 40.45 6.66 25.70
C LEU A 19 39.81 8.05 25.63
N SER A 20 40.63 9.10 25.47
CA SER A 20 40.10 10.47 25.29
C SER A 20 39.36 10.63 23.98
N ALA A 21 39.84 10.04 22.87
CA ALA A 21 39.14 10.07 21.58
C ALA A 21 37.82 9.30 21.64
N LEU A 22 37.77 8.14 22.28
CA LEU A 22 36.52 7.38 22.49
C LEU A 22 35.55 8.13 23.39
N GLY A 23 36.00 8.78 24.43
CA GLY A 23 35.18 9.62 25.29
C GLY A 23 34.57 10.83 24.54
N ALA A 24 35.41 11.50 23.73
CA ALA A 24 34.93 12.61 22.87
C ALA A 24 33.92 12.13 21.82
N ALA A 25 34.17 10.97 21.19
CA ALA A 25 33.22 10.37 20.24
C ALA A 25 31.90 9.99 20.90
N ALA A 26 31.93 9.40 22.11
CA ALA A 26 30.74 9.07 22.88
C ALA A 26 29.95 10.33 23.29
N ALA A 27 30.63 11.39 23.71
CA ALA A 27 30.02 12.66 24.04
C ALA A 27 29.38 13.32 22.79
N ALA A 28 30.09 13.34 21.67
CA ALA A 28 29.55 13.84 20.39
C ALA A 28 28.32 13.04 19.94
N ASN A 29 28.34 11.71 20.08
CA ASN A 29 27.17 10.87 19.79
C ASN A 29 25.98 11.15 20.73
N ALA A 30 26.24 11.37 22.01
CA ALA A 30 25.19 11.75 22.97
C ALA A 30 24.53 13.09 22.61
N VAL A 31 25.34 14.09 22.24
CA VAL A 31 24.84 15.39 21.75
C VAL A 31 24.07 15.20 20.43
N HIS A 32 24.61 14.43 19.48
CA HIS A 32 23.92 14.12 18.23
C HIS A 32 22.54 13.49 18.50
N ALA A 33 22.48 12.45 19.33
CA ALA A 33 21.23 11.79 19.70
C ALA A 33 20.23 12.74 20.40
N ALA A 34 20.72 13.70 21.18
CA ALA A 34 19.87 14.69 21.86
C ALA A 34 19.21 15.66 20.89
N VAL A 35 19.90 16.04 19.81
CA VAL A 35 19.36 16.94 18.77
C VAL A 35 18.67 16.21 17.62
N PHE A 36 18.94 14.92 17.46
CA PHE A 36 18.32 14.05 16.46
C PHE A 36 16.86 13.73 16.84
N LYS A 37 16.01 14.73 16.72
CA LYS A 37 14.58 14.68 17.05
C LYS A 37 13.75 15.07 15.82
N PRO A 38 12.44 14.74 15.80
CA PRO A 38 11.54 15.31 14.82
C PRO A 38 11.63 16.83 14.83
N LYS A 39 11.64 17.45 13.66
CA LYS A 39 11.50 18.91 13.58
C LYS A 39 10.14 19.29 14.19
N LYS A 40 10.10 20.24 15.08
CA LYS A 40 8.85 20.79 15.58
C LYS A 40 8.15 21.49 14.43
N SER A 41 7.08 20.91 13.93
CA SER A 41 6.14 21.60 13.07
C SER A 41 5.03 22.15 13.95
N VAL A 42 4.86 23.46 13.93
CA VAL A 42 3.65 24.07 14.52
C VAL A 42 2.56 23.90 13.46
N VAL A 43 1.76 22.86 13.63
CA VAL A 43 0.60 22.61 12.77
C VAL A 43 -0.64 22.87 13.60
N ALA A 44 -1.56 23.68 13.09
CA ALA A 44 -2.86 23.89 13.74
C ALA A 44 -3.62 22.55 13.82
N SER A 45 -4.16 22.27 15.00
CA SER A 45 -5.01 21.08 15.16
C SER A 45 -6.37 21.32 14.51
N LEU A 46 -6.80 20.37 13.67
CA LEU A 46 -8.11 20.36 13.02
C LEU A 46 -9.14 19.49 13.76
N THR A 47 -8.77 18.89 14.90
CA THR A 47 -9.65 17.97 15.65
C THR A 47 -10.93 18.63 16.21
N LYS A 48 -11.06 19.94 16.11
CA LYS A 48 -12.25 20.71 16.53
C LYS A 48 -13.14 21.16 15.37
N GLU A 49 -12.80 20.81 14.12
CA GLU A 49 -13.67 21.10 12.99
C GLU A 49 -14.93 20.24 13.08
N GLU A 50 -16.09 20.87 12.98
CA GLU A 50 -17.37 20.17 13.01
C GLU A 50 -17.65 19.53 11.65
N VAL A 51 -17.98 18.24 11.68
CA VAL A 51 -18.36 17.44 10.50
C VAL A 51 -19.53 16.53 10.85
N ASN A 52 -20.33 16.15 9.86
CA ASN A 52 -21.54 15.36 10.06
C ASN A 52 -21.22 13.85 10.08
N VAL A 53 -20.67 13.35 11.20
CA VAL A 53 -20.34 11.93 11.36
C VAL A 53 -21.60 11.04 11.33
N GLU A 54 -22.75 11.53 11.81
CA GLU A 54 -23.99 10.75 11.83
C GLU A 54 -24.52 10.50 10.40
N ARG A 55 -24.40 11.48 9.50
CA ARG A 55 -24.71 11.27 8.08
C ARG A 55 -23.75 10.25 7.46
N TYR A 56 -22.46 10.37 7.73
CA TYR A 56 -21.47 9.42 7.27
C TYR A 56 -21.74 7.98 7.75
N ARG A 57 -22.01 7.78 9.06
CA ARG A 57 -22.37 6.47 9.63
C ARG A 57 -23.54 5.83 8.90
N ARG A 58 -24.63 6.57 8.79
CA ARG A 58 -25.87 6.11 8.12
C ARG A 58 -25.59 5.77 6.65
N ASN A 59 -24.87 6.60 5.94
CA ASN A 59 -24.61 6.40 4.52
C ASN A 59 -23.63 5.25 4.27
N LEU A 60 -22.60 5.05 5.12
CA LEU A 60 -21.73 3.89 5.06
C LEU A 60 -22.48 2.58 5.35
N SER A 61 -23.28 2.56 6.42
CA SER A 61 -24.14 1.42 6.74
C SER A 61 -25.03 1.03 5.55
N LYS A 62 -25.62 2.02 4.87
CA LYS A 62 -26.44 1.79 3.69
C LYS A 62 -25.62 1.35 2.47
N ALA A 63 -24.45 1.94 2.24
CA ALA A 63 -23.56 1.59 1.14
C ALA A 63 -23.11 0.13 1.17
N ILE A 64 -22.84 -0.41 2.36
CA ILE A 64 -22.46 -1.81 2.57
C ILE A 64 -23.55 -2.78 2.09
N GLN A 65 -24.82 -2.39 2.16
CA GLN A 65 -25.95 -3.25 1.77
C GLN A 65 -26.02 -3.52 0.27
N PHE A 66 -25.35 -2.74 -0.56
CA PHE A 66 -25.27 -3.01 -2.00
C PHE A 66 -24.16 -4.02 -2.26
N LYS A 67 -24.52 -5.16 -2.84
CA LYS A 67 -23.59 -6.28 -3.12
C LYS A 67 -22.86 -6.06 -4.46
N THR A 68 -22.09 -5.02 -4.55
CA THR A 68 -21.29 -4.66 -5.73
C THR A 68 -20.06 -5.59 -5.86
N ILE A 69 -20.31 -6.89 -6.01
CA ILE A 69 -19.26 -7.92 -6.11
C ILE A 69 -18.79 -7.99 -7.57
N SER A 70 -17.50 -7.75 -7.78
CA SER A 70 -16.87 -7.88 -9.10
C SER A 70 -16.46 -9.33 -9.39
N SER A 71 -16.32 -9.68 -10.69
CA SER A 71 -15.88 -10.98 -11.15
C SER A 71 -15.04 -10.87 -12.42
N ARG A 72 -14.07 -11.79 -12.60
CA ARG A 72 -13.31 -11.91 -13.86
C ARG A 72 -14.21 -12.21 -15.06
N ASP A 73 -15.32 -12.89 -14.82
CA ASP A 73 -16.36 -13.13 -15.79
C ASP A 73 -17.45 -12.06 -15.63
N PRO A 74 -17.59 -11.11 -16.54
CA PRO A 74 -18.59 -10.03 -16.46
C PRO A 74 -20.04 -10.54 -16.44
N GLU A 75 -20.30 -11.78 -16.92
CA GLU A 75 -21.63 -12.38 -16.89
C GLU A 75 -22.05 -12.80 -15.48
N LEU A 76 -21.09 -12.92 -14.55
CA LEU A 76 -21.34 -13.24 -13.14
C LEU A 76 -21.52 -11.98 -12.26
N VAL A 77 -21.35 -10.79 -12.83
CA VAL A 77 -21.51 -9.52 -12.10
C VAL A 77 -22.96 -9.08 -12.12
N ASP A 78 -23.54 -8.82 -10.96
CA ASP A 78 -24.86 -8.18 -10.87
C ASP A 78 -24.75 -6.66 -11.04
N TRP A 79 -24.78 -6.21 -12.28
CA TRP A 79 -24.69 -4.78 -12.62
C TRP A 79 -25.87 -3.96 -12.05
N ASN A 80 -27.02 -4.58 -11.71
CA ASN A 80 -28.12 -3.87 -11.06
C ASN A 80 -27.75 -3.40 -9.65
N GLU A 81 -26.85 -4.13 -8.95
CA GLU A 81 -26.38 -3.67 -7.64
C GLU A 81 -25.53 -2.39 -7.76
N PHE A 82 -24.71 -2.26 -8.83
CA PHE A 82 -23.98 -1.03 -9.12
C PHE A 82 -24.94 0.11 -9.49
N GLU A 83 -25.96 -0.13 -10.32
CA GLU A 83 -26.96 0.89 -10.67
C GLU A 83 -27.74 1.36 -9.43
N LYS A 84 -28.15 0.45 -8.54
CA LYS A 84 -28.78 0.79 -7.26
C LYS A 84 -27.85 1.61 -6.37
N PHE A 85 -26.57 1.25 -6.33
CA PHE A 85 -25.56 1.99 -5.57
C PHE A 85 -25.37 3.40 -6.13
N HIS A 86 -25.30 3.57 -7.46
CA HIS A 86 -25.22 4.89 -8.10
C HIS A 86 -26.44 5.77 -7.78
N LYS A 87 -27.63 5.18 -7.81
CA LYS A 87 -28.88 5.89 -7.44
C LYS A 87 -28.86 6.30 -5.98
N PHE A 88 -28.40 5.42 -5.09
CA PHE A 88 -28.23 5.75 -3.68
C PHE A 88 -27.27 6.93 -3.48
N LEU A 89 -26.14 6.97 -4.19
CA LEU A 89 -25.19 8.08 -4.10
C LEU A 89 -25.84 9.41 -4.52
N ASP A 90 -26.62 9.41 -5.60
CA ASP A 90 -27.33 10.61 -6.07
C ASP A 90 -28.39 11.09 -5.05
N GLU A 91 -29.09 10.17 -4.39
CA GLU A 91 -30.10 10.48 -3.36
C GLU A 91 -29.46 10.92 -2.03
N ALA A 92 -28.32 10.32 -1.64
CA ALA A 92 -27.64 10.61 -0.38
C ALA A 92 -26.85 11.93 -0.42
N TYR A 93 -26.40 12.37 -1.61
CA TYR A 93 -25.56 13.54 -1.83
C TYR A 93 -26.15 14.49 -2.88
N PRO A 94 -27.28 15.17 -2.55
CA PRO A 94 -28.03 15.99 -3.50
C PRO A 94 -27.27 17.23 -4.00
N LEU A 95 -26.33 17.78 -3.20
CA LEU A 95 -25.52 18.92 -3.67
C LEU A 95 -24.45 18.45 -4.67
N ILE A 96 -23.86 17.28 -4.46
CA ILE A 96 -22.95 16.65 -5.45
C ILE A 96 -23.72 16.40 -6.74
N ALA A 97 -24.87 15.73 -6.67
CA ALA A 97 -25.70 15.43 -7.84
C ALA A 97 -26.11 16.70 -8.64
N LYS A 98 -26.28 17.83 -7.95
CA LYS A 98 -26.67 19.11 -8.55
C LYS A 98 -25.48 19.89 -9.14
N ASN A 99 -24.30 19.84 -8.50
CA ASN A 99 -23.21 20.78 -8.78
C ASN A 99 -22.02 20.14 -9.52
N LEU A 100 -21.88 18.81 -9.53
CA LEU A 100 -20.81 18.10 -10.22
C LEU A 100 -21.32 17.49 -11.53
N GLU A 101 -20.45 17.46 -12.53
CA GLU A 101 -20.71 16.74 -13.79
C GLU A 101 -20.47 15.25 -13.54
N LYS A 102 -21.51 14.41 -13.64
CA LYS A 102 -21.42 12.95 -13.49
C LYS A 102 -21.35 12.28 -14.84
N THR A 103 -20.39 11.38 -15.04
CA THR A 103 -20.30 10.49 -16.20
C THR A 103 -20.16 9.06 -15.73
N VAL A 104 -20.89 8.13 -16.36
CA VAL A 104 -20.67 6.70 -16.18
C VAL A 104 -19.82 6.21 -17.35
N VAL A 105 -18.61 5.74 -17.05
CA VAL A 105 -17.74 5.07 -18.01
C VAL A 105 -18.04 3.57 -17.92
N PRO A 106 -18.51 2.93 -19.02
CA PRO A 106 -18.94 1.55 -18.96
C PRO A 106 -17.88 0.58 -18.40
N PRO A 107 -18.31 -0.50 -17.66
CA PRO A 107 -19.71 -0.85 -17.43
C PRO A 107 -20.37 -0.05 -16.30
N ALA A 108 -19.63 0.31 -15.21
CA ALA A 108 -20.20 0.99 -14.05
C ALA A 108 -19.25 1.99 -13.36
N ASN A 109 -18.17 2.37 -14.01
CA ASN A 109 -17.22 3.31 -13.45
C ASN A 109 -17.80 4.71 -13.34
N LEU A 110 -17.57 5.41 -12.22
CA LEU A 110 -18.08 6.76 -11.98
C LEU A 110 -16.96 7.80 -12.09
N VAL A 111 -17.24 8.85 -12.85
CA VAL A 111 -16.42 10.05 -12.93
C VAL A 111 -17.30 11.23 -12.54
N TYR A 112 -16.98 11.86 -11.40
CA TYR A 112 -17.57 13.15 -11.03
C TYR A 112 -16.51 14.23 -11.25
N ARG A 113 -16.90 15.34 -11.89
CA ARG A 113 -16.06 16.51 -12.09
C ARG A 113 -16.67 17.70 -11.37
N TRP A 114 -15.99 18.19 -10.35
CA TRP A 114 -16.28 19.48 -9.73
C TRP A 114 -15.44 20.54 -10.41
N LYS A 115 -16.09 21.36 -11.24
CA LYS A 115 -15.39 22.34 -12.07
C LYS A 115 -14.76 23.45 -11.22
N GLY A 116 -13.47 23.67 -11.40
CA GLY A 116 -12.72 24.75 -10.79
C GLY A 116 -12.96 26.11 -11.46
N ARG A 117 -12.53 27.17 -10.79
CA ARG A 117 -12.60 28.55 -11.30
C ARG A 117 -11.52 28.81 -12.36
N ARG A 118 -10.41 28.06 -12.33
CA ARG A 118 -9.22 28.21 -13.16
C ARG A 118 -9.07 26.99 -14.07
N SER A 119 -9.35 27.19 -15.37
CA SER A 119 -9.22 26.13 -16.38
C SER A 119 -7.79 25.93 -16.90
N ASP A 120 -6.85 26.80 -16.49
CA ASP A 120 -5.44 26.74 -16.83
C ASP A 120 -4.62 25.92 -15.82
N LEU A 121 -5.23 25.45 -14.74
CA LEU A 121 -4.59 24.58 -13.74
C LEU A 121 -4.94 23.12 -14.01
N ASP A 122 -3.94 22.23 -13.89
CA ASP A 122 -4.18 20.80 -13.89
C ASP A 122 -5.10 20.41 -12.72
N GLY A 123 -6.01 19.48 -12.97
CA GLY A 123 -6.97 19.01 -11.97
C GLY A 123 -6.32 18.17 -10.88
N VAL A 124 -7.10 17.82 -9.87
CA VAL A 124 -6.73 16.85 -8.83
C VAL A 124 -7.77 15.76 -8.75
N ALA A 125 -7.39 14.54 -8.33
CA ALA A 125 -8.34 13.45 -8.22
C ALA A 125 -8.26 12.74 -6.87
N LEU A 126 -9.43 12.28 -6.40
CA LEU A 126 -9.59 11.33 -5.31
C LEU A 126 -10.17 10.05 -5.90
N LEU A 127 -9.48 8.94 -5.65
CA LEU A 127 -9.88 7.65 -6.15
C LEU A 127 -10.56 6.82 -5.06
N ALA A 128 -11.42 5.92 -5.49
CA ALA A 128 -11.95 4.82 -4.70
C ALA A 128 -12.48 3.75 -5.64
N HIS A 129 -12.71 2.53 -5.12
CA HIS A 129 -13.45 1.53 -5.87
C HIS A 129 -14.81 1.24 -5.23
N GLN A 130 -15.76 0.83 -6.07
CA GLN A 130 -17.13 0.55 -5.69
C GLN A 130 -17.34 -0.92 -5.34
N ASP A 131 -16.52 -1.77 -5.96
CA ASP A 131 -16.63 -3.21 -5.82
C ASP A 131 -16.08 -3.71 -4.49
N VAL A 132 -16.41 -4.95 -4.20
CA VAL A 132 -15.94 -5.66 -3.00
C VAL A 132 -15.70 -7.13 -3.34
N VAL A 133 -14.77 -7.78 -2.64
CA VAL A 133 -14.58 -9.23 -2.76
C VAL A 133 -15.81 -9.99 -2.25
N PRO A 134 -16.11 -11.19 -2.80
CA PRO A 134 -17.18 -12.03 -2.29
C PRO A 134 -16.91 -12.51 -0.87
N VAL A 135 -17.96 -12.93 -0.16
CA VAL A 135 -17.82 -13.72 1.05
C VAL A 135 -17.40 -15.13 0.66
N SER A 136 -16.37 -15.66 1.32
CA SER A 136 -15.90 -17.01 1.06
C SER A 136 -16.99 -18.03 1.42
N SER A 137 -17.30 -18.91 0.48
CA SER A 137 -18.33 -19.95 0.69
C SER A 137 -18.03 -20.81 1.90
N GLY A 138 -19.00 -20.99 2.77
CA GLY A 138 -18.92 -21.78 4.01
C GLY A 138 -18.37 -20.99 5.21
N THR A 139 -18.15 -19.67 5.07
CA THR A 139 -17.76 -18.79 6.19
C THR A 139 -18.85 -17.79 6.59
N GLU A 140 -20.05 -17.94 6.05
CA GLU A 140 -21.17 -17.02 6.30
C GLU A 140 -21.57 -16.98 7.78
N GLU A 141 -21.50 -18.12 8.46
CA GLU A 141 -21.81 -18.25 9.90
C GLU A 141 -20.67 -17.79 10.82
N ASP A 142 -19.47 -17.57 10.29
CA ASP A 142 -18.32 -17.04 11.05
C ASP A 142 -18.42 -15.52 11.27
N TRP A 143 -19.34 -14.85 10.57
CA TRP A 143 -19.57 -13.42 10.73
C TRP A 143 -20.42 -13.12 11.97
N THR A 144 -19.95 -12.21 12.82
CA THR A 144 -20.71 -11.71 13.99
C THR A 144 -22.02 -11.05 13.58
N HIS A 145 -22.00 -10.33 12.46
CA HIS A 145 -23.16 -9.75 11.80
C HIS A 145 -23.11 -10.12 10.32
N PRO A 146 -24.25 -10.33 9.62
CA PRO A 146 -24.22 -10.67 8.21
C PRO A 146 -23.42 -9.66 7.39
N ALA A 147 -22.59 -10.15 6.48
CA ALA A 147 -21.56 -9.37 5.78
C ALA A 147 -22.09 -8.15 4.99
N PHE A 148 -23.37 -8.16 4.60
CA PHE A 148 -23.99 -7.08 3.80
C PHE A 148 -25.15 -6.37 4.51
N ASP A 149 -25.26 -6.51 5.84
CA ASP A 149 -26.34 -5.82 6.58
C ASP A 149 -25.95 -4.38 6.96
N GLY A 150 -24.66 -4.06 6.99
CA GLY A 150 -24.17 -2.73 7.35
C GLY A 150 -24.51 -2.35 8.79
N VAL A 151 -24.38 -3.28 9.74
CA VAL A 151 -24.79 -3.09 11.12
C VAL A 151 -23.94 -2.00 11.78
N ASP A 152 -24.62 -1.01 12.39
CA ASP A 152 -24.02 -0.01 13.28
C ASP A 152 -24.33 -0.42 14.72
N ASP A 153 -23.34 -0.88 15.49
CA ASP A 153 -23.48 -1.29 16.88
C ASP A 153 -23.15 -0.18 17.91
N GLY A 154 -22.80 1.01 17.38
CA GLY A 154 -22.40 2.17 18.19
C GLY A 154 -20.89 2.25 18.44
N GLU A 155 -20.13 1.20 18.18
CA GLU A 155 -18.66 1.17 18.24
C GLU A 155 -18.05 0.97 16.86
N PHE A 156 -18.66 0.13 16.03
CA PHE A 156 -18.22 -0.20 14.67
C PHE A 156 -19.36 -0.14 13.67
N ILE A 157 -19.01 0.12 12.41
CA ILE A 157 -19.85 -0.21 11.25
C ILE A 157 -19.33 -1.52 10.67
N TRP A 158 -20.18 -2.55 10.67
CA TRP A 158 -19.82 -3.91 10.27
C TRP A 158 -20.25 -4.20 8.84
N GLY A 159 -19.40 -4.89 8.11
CA GLY A 159 -19.74 -5.51 6.84
C GLY A 159 -18.61 -5.47 5.81
N ARG A 160 -18.79 -6.23 4.73
CA ARG A 160 -17.89 -6.26 3.58
C ARG A 160 -17.87 -4.89 2.91
N GLY A 161 -16.67 -4.32 2.71
CA GLY A 161 -16.50 -2.96 2.21
C GLY A 161 -16.42 -1.89 3.31
N ALA A 162 -16.56 -2.27 4.60
CA ALA A 162 -16.42 -1.33 5.71
C ALA A 162 -15.00 -0.80 5.87
N LEU A 163 -13.98 -1.54 5.41
CA LEU A 163 -12.57 -1.11 5.36
C LEU A 163 -12.05 -1.00 3.92
N ASP A 164 -12.53 -1.87 3.03
CA ASP A 164 -12.04 -2.01 1.67
C ASP A 164 -13.21 -2.01 0.67
N MET A 165 -13.50 -0.83 -0.01
CA MET A 165 -13.12 0.52 0.50
C MET A 165 -14.33 1.47 0.45
N LYS A 166 -15.57 0.96 0.65
CA LYS A 166 -16.76 1.83 0.65
C LYS A 166 -16.70 2.92 1.71
N ASN A 167 -16.01 2.68 2.85
CA ASN A 167 -15.75 3.72 3.85
C ASN A 167 -15.02 4.93 3.28
N HIS A 168 -14.00 4.70 2.45
CA HIS A 168 -13.22 5.76 1.81
C HIS A 168 -14.09 6.50 0.79
N LEU A 169 -14.78 5.77 -0.10
CA LEU A 169 -15.69 6.34 -1.10
C LEU A 169 -16.73 7.25 -0.43
N ILE A 170 -17.43 6.72 0.57
CA ILE A 170 -18.46 7.47 1.29
C ILE A 170 -17.86 8.67 2.05
N CYS A 171 -16.66 8.52 2.63
CA CYS A 171 -15.97 9.62 3.32
C CYS A 171 -15.61 10.77 2.36
N VAL A 172 -15.14 10.44 1.16
CA VAL A 172 -14.85 11.43 0.10
C VAL A 172 -16.13 12.14 -0.33
N MET A 173 -17.23 11.40 -0.55
CA MET A 173 -18.54 11.99 -0.89
C MET A 173 -19.06 12.92 0.21
N GLU A 174 -18.96 12.49 1.50
CA GLU A 174 -19.32 13.33 2.65
C GLU A 174 -18.49 14.62 2.73
N ALA A 175 -17.19 14.52 2.45
CA ALA A 175 -16.30 15.68 2.48
C ALA A 175 -16.64 16.69 1.39
N VAL A 176 -16.96 16.23 0.18
CA VAL A 176 -17.38 17.10 -0.94
C VAL A 176 -18.75 17.72 -0.67
N GLU A 177 -19.72 16.93 -0.19
CA GLU A 177 -21.06 17.44 0.17
C GLU A 177 -20.96 18.53 1.24
N ALA A 178 -20.13 18.30 2.30
CA ALA A 178 -19.92 19.29 3.36
C ALA A 178 -19.22 20.56 2.83
N LEU A 179 -18.30 20.47 1.89
CA LEU A 179 -17.67 21.63 1.27
C LEU A 179 -18.66 22.43 0.42
N LEU A 180 -19.57 21.75 -0.28
CA LEU A 180 -20.66 22.40 -1.02
C LEU A 180 -21.66 23.08 -0.09
N GLU A 181 -21.98 22.47 1.07
CA GLU A 181 -22.80 23.07 2.14
C GLU A 181 -22.13 24.35 2.69
N ASP A 182 -20.79 24.36 2.83
CA ASP A 182 -20.01 25.54 3.23
C ASP A 182 -19.92 26.61 2.13
N GLY A 183 -20.42 26.35 0.91
CA GLY A 183 -20.31 27.25 -0.23
C GLY A 183 -18.89 27.33 -0.83
N PHE A 184 -18.05 26.32 -0.55
CA PHE A 184 -16.71 26.25 -1.13
C PHE A 184 -16.76 26.01 -2.63
N ALA A 185 -15.83 26.63 -3.36
CA ALA A 185 -15.61 26.39 -4.79
C ALA A 185 -14.11 26.26 -5.05
N PRO A 186 -13.66 25.17 -5.67
CA PRO A 186 -12.23 24.91 -5.91
C PRO A 186 -11.65 25.86 -6.97
N GLU A 187 -10.34 26.10 -6.92
CA GLU A 187 -9.66 26.87 -7.97
C GLU A 187 -9.39 25.98 -9.20
N ARG A 188 -8.97 24.73 -9.01
CA ARG A 188 -8.76 23.73 -10.07
C ARG A 188 -9.85 22.67 -10.07
N ASP A 189 -10.02 21.96 -11.17
CA ASP A 189 -10.97 20.86 -11.24
C ASP A 189 -10.65 19.80 -10.20
N VAL A 190 -11.69 19.31 -9.51
CA VAL A 190 -11.60 18.17 -8.60
C VAL A 190 -12.37 17.00 -9.21
N TYR A 191 -11.69 15.89 -9.41
CA TYR A 191 -12.29 14.67 -9.93
C TYR A 191 -12.48 13.65 -8.79
N LEU A 192 -13.67 13.01 -8.74
CA LEU A 192 -13.89 11.81 -7.95
C LEU A 192 -14.00 10.66 -8.95
N LEU A 193 -13.10 9.70 -8.83
CA LEU A 193 -12.94 8.62 -9.81
C LEU A 193 -13.15 7.29 -9.09
N PHE A 194 -14.27 6.62 -9.37
CA PHE A 194 -14.65 5.40 -8.67
C PHE A 194 -14.70 4.22 -9.63
N GLY A 195 -13.70 3.33 -9.53
CA GLY A 195 -13.61 2.09 -10.29
C GLY A 195 -14.67 1.06 -9.90
N ASP A 196 -14.97 0.13 -10.80
CA ASP A 196 -16.00 -0.90 -10.59
C ASP A 196 -15.44 -2.31 -10.41
N ASN A 197 -14.11 -2.50 -10.48
CA ASN A 197 -13.48 -3.83 -10.45
C ASN A 197 -12.00 -3.84 -10.01
N GLU A 198 -11.64 -3.05 -9.01
CA GLU A 198 -10.28 -3.01 -8.44
C GLU A 198 -9.86 -4.38 -7.88
N GLU A 199 -10.77 -5.06 -7.19
CA GLU A 199 -10.57 -6.33 -6.50
C GLU A 199 -10.25 -7.51 -7.44
N ILE A 200 -10.30 -7.26 -8.76
CA ILE A 200 -10.00 -8.24 -9.77
C ILE A 200 -8.61 -8.00 -10.33
N VAL A 201 -7.68 -8.85 -9.93
CA VAL A 201 -6.33 -8.87 -10.50
C VAL A 201 -6.42 -9.40 -11.96
N ALA A 202 -7.00 -8.61 -12.86
CA ALA A 202 -7.05 -8.87 -14.28
C ALA A 202 -6.52 -7.66 -15.04
N ASN A 203 -5.65 -7.87 -16.00
CA ASN A 203 -4.87 -6.79 -16.58
C ASN A 203 -5.54 -6.07 -17.74
N ASP A 204 -6.44 -6.74 -18.45
CA ASP A 204 -6.93 -6.26 -19.74
C ASP A 204 -8.26 -5.50 -19.65
N LYS A 205 -8.97 -5.59 -18.51
CA LYS A 205 -10.30 -4.97 -18.29
C LYS A 205 -10.39 -4.42 -16.88
N ASN A 206 -9.61 -3.38 -16.60
CA ASN A 206 -9.65 -2.68 -15.32
C ASN A 206 -10.37 -1.34 -15.49
N GLY A 207 -11.38 -1.08 -14.65
CA GLY A 207 -12.21 0.12 -14.71
C GLY A 207 -11.42 1.42 -14.54
N ALA A 208 -10.36 1.40 -13.71
CA ALA A 208 -9.48 2.56 -13.58
C ALA A 208 -8.75 2.89 -14.89
N ASN A 209 -8.38 1.86 -15.66
CA ASN A 209 -7.81 2.04 -17.00
C ASN A 209 -8.81 2.68 -17.97
N ASP A 210 -10.07 2.28 -17.88
CA ASP A 210 -11.13 2.85 -18.71
C ASP A 210 -11.40 4.31 -18.35
N ILE A 211 -11.43 4.62 -17.05
CA ILE A 211 -11.51 6.02 -16.56
C ILE A 211 -10.30 6.82 -17.04
N MET A 212 -9.08 6.31 -16.87
CA MET A 212 -7.86 6.99 -17.29
C MET A 212 -7.86 7.28 -18.79
N ASN A 213 -8.27 6.31 -19.62
CA ASN A 213 -8.39 6.50 -21.07
C ASN A 213 -9.43 7.57 -21.41
N TYR A 214 -10.61 7.55 -20.76
CA TYR A 214 -11.63 8.57 -20.91
C TYR A 214 -11.08 9.97 -20.59
N LEU A 215 -10.36 10.13 -19.48
CA LEU A 215 -9.77 11.41 -19.08
C LEU A 215 -8.70 11.87 -20.09
N ARG A 216 -7.83 10.94 -20.53
CA ARG A 216 -6.79 11.22 -21.52
C ARG A 216 -7.36 11.66 -22.86
N GLU A 217 -8.45 11.03 -23.33
CA GLU A 217 -9.17 11.44 -24.58
C GLU A 217 -9.78 12.83 -24.45
N LYS A 218 -10.12 13.26 -23.24
CA LYS A 218 -10.59 14.64 -22.95
C LYS A 218 -9.44 15.64 -22.76
N GLY A 219 -8.19 15.20 -22.87
CA GLY A 219 -7.00 16.04 -22.67
C GLY A 219 -6.79 16.44 -21.20
N VAL A 220 -7.33 15.67 -20.25
CA VAL A 220 -7.17 15.96 -18.81
C VAL A 220 -5.78 15.54 -18.35
N HIS A 221 -5.07 16.46 -17.66
CA HIS A 221 -3.89 16.20 -16.86
C HIS A 221 -4.20 16.46 -15.39
N LEU A 222 -3.56 15.69 -14.51
CA LEU A 222 -3.78 15.78 -13.07
C LEU A 222 -2.48 16.20 -12.35
N ASP A 223 -2.57 17.22 -11.51
CA ASP A 223 -1.50 17.67 -10.62
C ASP A 223 -1.24 16.66 -9.50
N ALA A 224 -2.29 16.07 -8.96
CA ALA A 224 -2.18 15.09 -7.89
C ALA A 224 -3.36 14.10 -7.87
N ILE A 225 -3.04 12.89 -7.41
CA ILE A 225 -4.02 11.82 -7.12
C ILE A 225 -3.83 11.35 -5.68
N LEU A 226 -4.95 11.14 -4.96
CA LEU A 226 -4.99 10.45 -3.68
C LEU A 226 -5.93 9.26 -3.78
N ASP A 227 -5.40 8.09 -3.47
CA ASP A 227 -6.08 6.79 -3.44
C ASP A 227 -5.90 6.12 -2.08
N GLU A 228 -6.42 4.92 -1.91
CA GLU A 228 -6.21 4.05 -0.75
C GLU A 228 -4.80 3.45 -0.66
N GLY A 229 -4.59 2.48 0.23
CA GLY A 229 -3.39 1.62 0.30
C GLY A 229 -2.31 2.08 1.27
N GLY A 230 -2.45 3.25 1.89
CA GLY A 230 -1.67 3.68 3.05
C GLY A 230 -2.54 3.68 4.31
N ALA A 231 -1.94 3.72 5.49
CA ALA A 231 -2.68 3.64 6.75
C ALA A 231 -2.07 4.48 7.86
N MET A 232 -2.90 4.78 8.88
CA MET A 232 -2.46 5.38 10.14
C MET A 232 -2.60 4.36 11.27
N LEU A 233 -1.48 3.67 11.59
CA LEU A 233 -1.43 2.56 12.53
C LEU A 233 -0.77 2.98 13.85
N PRO A 234 -1.26 2.51 15.01
CA PRO A 234 -0.62 2.77 16.29
C PRO A 234 0.74 2.06 16.36
N VAL A 235 1.74 2.75 16.86
CA VAL A 235 3.07 2.21 17.13
C VAL A 235 3.42 2.45 18.59
N ASN A 236 3.42 1.37 19.36
CA ASN A 236 3.81 1.37 20.74
C ASN A 236 4.73 0.17 21.03
N ILE A 237 6.03 0.44 21.07
CA ILE A 237 7.07 -0.55 21.41
C ILE A 237 7.73 -0.05 22.70
N PRO A 238 7.40 -0.65 23.87
CA PRO A 238 7.87 -0.18 25.16
C PRO A 238 9.40 0.02 25.19
N GLY A 239 9.83 1.20 25.65
CA GLY A 239 11.25 1.56 25.70
C GLY A 239 11.87 1.99 24.36
N VAL A 240 11.20 1.78 23.24
CA VAL A 240 11.68 2.14 21.88
C VAL A 240 10.89 3.32 21.31
N ILE A 241 9.61 3.16 21.10
CA ILE A 241 8.67 4.20 20.65
C ILE A 241 7.42 4.08 21.50
N ASN A 242 7.04 5.15 22.17
CA ASN A 242 5.90 5.15 23.07
C ASN A 242 4.77 5.98 22.49
N ASP A 243 3.58 5.39 22.39
CA ASP A 243 2.32 6.04 22.14
C ASP A 243 2.35 7.00 20.93
N LYS A 244 2.69 6.46 19.75
CA LYS A 244 2.75 7.14 18.47
C LYS A 244 1.82 6.47 17.44
N TYR A 245 1.61 7.15 16.33
CA TYR A 245 1.01 6.58 15.11
C TYR A 245 2.02 6.66 13.97
N LEU A 246 2.06 5.64 13.12
CA LEU A 246 2.78 5.68 11.86
C LEU A 246 1.76 5.93 10.74
N ALA A 247 1.86 7.08 10.11
CA ALA A 247 1.13 7.42 8.90
C ALA A 247 2.04 7.11 7.70
N GLY A 248 1.83 5.97 7.11
CA GLY A 248 2.55 5.53 5.91
C GLY A 248 1.85 6.04 4.65
N ILE A 249 2.45 7.03 3.97
CA ILE A 249 1.94 7.53 2.70
C ILE A 249 2.54 6.69 1.59
N GLY A 250 1.72 5.91 0.88
CA GLY A 250 2.13 5.11 -0.26
C GLY A 250 2.56 6.00 -1.41
N ILE A 251 3.80 5.85 -1.87
CA ILE A 251 4.37 6.63 -2.98
C ILE A 251 4.70 5.78 -4.20
N ALA A 252 4.55 4.48 -4.09
CA ALA A 252 4.68 3.50 -5.15
C ALA A 252 4.04 2.18 -4.72
N GLU A 253 3.79 1.32 -5.70
CA GLU A 253 3.30 -0.05 -5.52
C GLU A 253 4.28 -1.05 -6.10
N LYS A 254 4.29 -2.25 -5.52
CA LYS A 254 5.02 -3.37 -6.12
C LYS A 254 4.30 -3.88 -7.36
N GLY A 255 5.08 -4.30 -8.35
CA GLY A 255 4.57 -5.03 -9.49
C GLY A 255 4.17 -6.45 -9.11
N TYR A 256 3.50 -7.10 -10.03
CA TYR A 256 2.99 -8.47 -9.91
C TYR A 256 3.42 -9.28 -11.13
N ALA A 257 3.85 -10.53 -10.94
CA ALA A 257 4.01 -11.46 -12.06
C ALA A 257 3.76 -12.89 -11.59
N ASP A 258 2.93 -13.62 -12.35
CA ASP A 258 2.80 -15.06 -12.26
C ASP A 258 3.59 -15.71 -13.40
N ILE A 259 4.59 -16.48 -13.02
CA ILE A 259 5.48 -17.15 -13.97
C ILE A 259 5.31 -18.66 -13.82
N GLU A 260 4.93 -19.31 -14.92
CA GLU A 260 4.96 -20.78 -14.99
C GLU A 260 6.33 -21.27 -15.44
N ILE A 261 6.87 -22.24 -14.71
CA ILE A 261 8.11 -22.94 -15.10
C ILE A 261 7.77 -24.40 -15.33
N VAL A 262 8.09 -24.89 -16.53
CA VAL A 262 7.72 -26.23 -16.99
C VAL A 262 8.96 -27.07 -17.28
N ILE A 263 8.92 -28.32 -16.90
CA ILE A 263 9.86 -29.38 -17.30
C ILE A 263 9.08 -30.46 -18.05
N ASN A 264 9.45 -30.69 -19.29
CA ASN A 264 8.94 -31.78 -20.11
C ASN A 264 9.83 -33.03 -19.99
N ALA A 265 9.22 -34.21 -19.96
CA ALA A 265 9.90 -35.49 -19.84
C ALA A 265 9.16 -36.57 -20.63
N LYS A 266 9.78 -37.76 -20.78
CA LYS A 266 9.16 -38.86 -21.49
C LYS A 266 7.91 -39.47 -20.80
N GLY A 267 7.81 -39.34 -19.49
CA GLY A 267 6.84 -40.06 -18.68
C GLY A 267 7.13 -41.58 -18.69
N GLY A 268 6.14 -42.35 -18.22
CA GLY A 268 6.23 -43.81 -18.23
C GLY A 268 5.64 -44.47 -16.98
N HIS A 269 5.84 -45.78 -16.84
CA HIS A 269 5.36 -46.53 -15.69
C HIS A 269 6.27 -46.35 -14.49
N SER A 270 5.70 -46.14 -13.30
CA SER A 270 6.43 -45.81 -12.06
C SER A 270 7.40 -46.92 -11.59
N SER A 271 7.21 -48.17 -12.06
CA SER A 271 8.11 -49.28 -11.73
C SER A 271 9.46 -49.24 -12.45
N GLN A 272 9.63 -48.40 -13.47
CA GLN A 272 10.86 -48.25 -14.25
C GLN A 272 11.28 -46.76 -14.33
N PRO A 273 11.57 -46.13 -13.17
CA PRO A 273 11.86 -44.70 -13.17
C PRO A 273 13.23 -44.39 -13.76
N PRO A 274 13.41 -43.30 -14.50
CA PRO A 274 14.72 -42.81 -14.86
C PRO A 274 15.46 -42.32 -13.57
N LYS A 275 16.77 -42.10 -13.67
CA LYS A 275 17.59 -41.60 -12.56
C LYS A 275 17.00 -40.29 -11.95
N HIS A 276 16.46 -39.42 -12.78
CA HIS A 276 15.81 -38.18 -12.38
C HIS A 276 14.46 -38.06 -13.10
N THR A 277 13.36 -38.06 -12.34
CA THR A 277 12.00 -37.82 -12.86
C THR A 277 11.81 -36.31 -13.12
N ALA A 278 10.73 -35.93 -13.83
CA ALA A 278 10.38 -34.53 -14.03
C ALA A 278 10.17 -33.81 -12.69
N LEU A 279 9.48 -34.41 -11.73
CA LEU A 279 9.30 -33.87 -10.38
C LEU A 279 10.61 -33.73 -9.60
N GLY A 280 11.52 -34.72 -9.73
CA GLY A 280 12.84 -34.64 -9.11
C GLY A 280 13.69 -33.46 -9.65
N LYS A 281 13.64 -33.24 -10.98
CA LYS A 281 14.27 -32.05 -11.61
C LYS A 281 13.57 -30.75 -11.19
N MET A 282 12.25 -30.74 -11.03
CA MET A 282 11.48 -29.58 -10.58
C MET A 282 11.82 -29.21 -9.12
N ALA A 283 12.05 -30.20 -8.25
CA ALA A 283 12.51 -29.94 -6.88
C ALA A 283 13.86 -29.20 -6.85
N ASP A 284 14.77 -29.50 -7.80
CA ASP A 284 16.00 -28.74 -7.96
C ASP A 284 15.75 -27.29 -8.41
N VAL A 285 14.80 -27.05 -9.31
CA VAL A 285 14.38 -25.70 -9.73
C VAL A 285 13.82 -24.91 -8.55
N ILE A 286 12.92 -25.52 -7.77
CA ILE A 286 12.35 -24.91 -6.55
C ILE A 286 13.47 -24.48 -5.59
N ARG A 287 14.39 -25.39 -5.28
CA ARG A 287 15.52 -25.13 -4.40
C ARG A 287 16.44 -24.03 -4.94
N ASP A 288 16.69 -23.99 -6.25
CA ASP A 288 17.52 -22.97 -6.88
C ASP A 288 16.86 -21.58 -6.73
N LEU A 289 15.53 -21.46 -6.92
CA LEU A 289 14.80 -20.20 -6.76
C LEU A 289 14.77 -19.73 -5.30
N GLU A 290 14.49 -20.63 -4.36
CA GLU A 290 14.42 -20.28 -2.93
C GLU A 290 15.77 -19.84 -2.37
N ASN A 291 16.86 -20.50 -2.79
CA ASN A 291 18.21 -20.18 -2.33
C ASN A 291 18.83 -18.96 -3.03
N ASN A 292 18.31 -18.54 -4.17
CA ASN A 292 18.84 -17.43 -4.96
C ASN A 292 17.80 -16.30 -5.10
N GLN A 293 17.34 -15.78 -3.97
CA GLN A 293 16.40 -14.66 -3.92
C GLN A 293 17.01 -13.39 -4.54
N PHE A 294 16.17 -12.48 -5.01
CA PHE A 294 16.61 -11.15 -5.46
C PHE A 294 17.41 -10.43 -4.38
N LYS A 295 18.40 -9.64 -4.81
CA LYS A 295 19.27 -8.90 -3.89
C LYS A 295 18.47 -7.85 -3.13
N ALA A 296 18.53 -7.91 -1.80
CA ALA A 296 17.91 -6.92 -0.94
C ALA A 296 18.74 -5.62 -0.91
N SER A 297 18.04 -4.48 -0.89
CA SER A 297 18.65 -3.15 -0.74
C SER A 297 17.65 -2.17 -0.13
N PHE A 298 18.16 -1.11 0.50
CA PHE A 298 17.31 0.01 0.93
C PHE A 298 17.22 1.09 -0.14
N SER A 299 16.02 1.36 -0.62
CA SER A 299 15.73 2.56 -1.44
C SER A 299 15.91 3.84 -0.62
N ALA A 300 15.96 5.00 -1.29
CA ALA A 300 15.97 6.29 -0.61
C ALA A 300 14.75 6.47 0.29
N ASN A 301 13.58 6.01 -0.15
CA ASN A 301 12.32 6.10 0.58
C ASN A 301 12.31 5.21 1.83
N MET A 302 12.89 4.00 1.76
CA MET A 302 13.08 3.16 2.94
C MET A 302 14.01 3.81 3.97
N LYS A 303 15.07 4.46 3.51
CA LYS A 303 15.97 5.21 4.41
C LYS A 303 15.24 6.37 5.06
N TYR A 304 14.36 7.09 4.31
CA TYR A 304 13.53 8.14 4.87
C TYR A 304 12.55 7.61 5.92
N LEU A 305 11.88 6.48 5.67
CA LEU A 305 11.02 5.80 6.65
C LEU A 305 11.79 5.50 7.95
N PHE A 306 12.96 4.85 7.84
CA PHE A 306 13.78 4.53 9.01
C PHE A 306 14.29 5.76 9.75
N ASP A 307 14.69 6.83 9.05
CA ASP A 307 15.10 8.09 9.66
C ASP A 307 13.94 8.73 10.44
N SER A 308 12.73 8.75 9.84
CA SER A 308 11.52 9.26 10.48
C SER A 308 11.17 8.50 11.76
N ILE A 309 11.23 7.17 11.73
CA ILE A 309 11.03 6.31 12.90
C ILE A 309 12.10 6.58 13.97
N ALA A 310 13.38 6.58 13.57
CA ALA A 310 14.53 6.74 14.46
C ALA A 310 14.50 8.06 15.24
N ARG A 311 14.08 9.16 14.61
CA ARG A 311 13.91 10.47 15.26
C ARG A 311 12.85 10.45 16.36
N ASN A 312 11.86 9.57 16.26
CA ASN A 312 10.74 9.43 17.20
C ASN A 312 11.01 8.40 18.30
N CYS A 313 12.12 7.68 18.25
CA CYS A 313 12.54 6.74 19.29
C CYS A 313 12.86 7.43 20.61
N THR A 314 12.84 6.68 21.71
CA THR A 314 13.31 7.15 23.04
C THR A 314 14.80 7.51 22.98
N TYR A 315 15.27 8.33 23.93
CA TYR A 315 16.65 8.80 23.92
C TYR A 315 17.69 7.66 23.95
N PRO A 316 17.56 6.59 24.76
CA PRO A 316 18.50 5.48 24.74
C PRO A 316 18.60 4.81 23.37
N VAL A 317 17.49 4.66 22.68
CA VAL A 317 17.46 4.05 21.34
C VAL A 317 18.06 5.00 20.30
N ARG A 318 17.83 6.32 20.43
CA ARG A 318 18.43 7.32 19.55
C ARG A 318 19.94 7.38 19.63
N LEU A 319 20.57 7.02 20.76
CA LEU A 319 22.03 6.88 20.84
C LEU A 319 22.61 5.91 19.80
N ILE A 320 21.79 4.94 19.40
CA ILE A 320 22.14 3.96 18.34
C ILE A 320 21.63 4.47 16.98
N THR A 321 20.37 4.80 16.91
CA THR A 321 19.66 5.07 15.62
C THR A 321 20.00 6.42 15.01
N CYS A 322 20.57 7.38 15.72
CA CYS A 322 21.09 8.62 15.13
C CYS A 322 22.26 8.39 14.14
N ASN A 323 22.83 7.19 14.12
CA ASN A 323 23.90 6.77 13.18
C ASN A 323 23.39 5.74 12.16
N LEU A 324 22.12 5.75 11.80
CA LEU A 324 21.52 4.83 10.81
C LEU A 324 22.35 4.62 9.54
N PRO A 325 22.93 5.64 8.89
CA PRO A 325 23.71 5.42 7.69
C PRO A 325 24.85 4.39 7.87
N VAL A 326 25.50 4.37 9.04
CA VAL A 326 26.54 3.39 9.38
C VAL A 326 25.94 2.02 9.69
N LEU A 327 24.71 2.00 10.20
CA LEU A 327 24.01 0.78 10.63
C LEU A 327 23.20 0.11 9.50
N TYR A 328 23.00 0.76 8.36
CA TYR A 328 22.21 0.20 7.27
C TYR A 328 22.61 -1.21 6.83
N PRO A 329 23.89 -1.57 6.70
CA PRO A 329 24.26 -2.95 6.35
C PRO A 329 23.77 -3.99 7.36
N LEU A 330 23.87 -3.67 8.67
CA LEU A 330 23.38 -4.55 9.73
C LEU A 330 21.85 -4.60 9.74
N LEU A 331 21.20 -3.45 9.66
CA LEU A 331 19.73 -3.34 9.61
C LEU A 331 19.16 -4.14 8.44
N LEU A 332 19.80 -4.11 7.27
CA LEU A 332 19.38 -4.89 6.11
C LEU A 332 19.44 -6.40 6.38
N GLN A 333 20.42 -6.89 7.13
CA GLN A 333 20.46 -8.31 7.52
C GLN A 333 19.30 -8.66 8.46
N VAL A 334 18.99 -7.78 9.41
CA VAL A 334 17.84 -7.96 10.30
C VAL A 334 16.52 -7.96 9.50
N CYS A 335 16.34 -7.01 8.59
CA CYS A 335 15.14 -6.94 7.74
C CYS A 335 14.95 -8.22 6.92
N LYS A 336 16.01 -8.87 6.44
CA LYS A 336 15.90 -10.14 5.69
C LYS A 336 15.31 -11.30 6.50
N LEU A 337 15.42 -11.25 7.83
CA LEU A 337 14.94 -12.29 8.74
C LEU A 337 13.47 -12.10 9.12
N ILE A 338 12.90 -10.93 8.86
CA ILE A 338 11.51 -10.57 9.22
C ILE A 338 10.70 -10.47 7.91
N PRO A 339 9.80 -11.44 7.60
CA PRO A 339 9.13 -11.49 6.30
C PRO A 339 8.49 -10.17 5.83
N PRO A 340 7.71 -9.42 6.63
CA PRO A 340 7.16 -8.12 6.20
C PRO A 340 8.23 -7.09 5.85
N ALA A 341 9.34 -7.05 6.61
CA ALA A 341 10.45 -6.14 6.33
C ALA A 341 11.28 -6.59 5.11
N ALA A 342 11.47 -7.90 4.93
CA ALA A 342 12.17 -8.46 3.77
C ALA A 342 11.45 -8.09 2.46
N CYS A 343 10.11 -8.16 2.45
CA CYS A 343 9.28 -7.78 1.30
C CYS A 343 9.49 -6.33 0.85
N MET A 344 9.79 -5.41 1.78
CA MET A 344 10.05 -4.00 1.46
C MET A 344 11.46 -3.75 0.89
N THR A 345 12.36 -4.74 0.93
CA THR A 345 13.77 -4.56 0.55
C THR A 345 14.16 -5.25 -0.75
N ARG A 346 13.30 -6.11 -1.31
CA ARG A 346 13.58 -6.86 -2.54
C ARG A 346 12.32 -7.28 -3.28
N THR A 347 12.48 -7.61 -4.57
CA THR A 347 11.49 -8.41 -5.31
C THR A 347 11.37 -9.76 -4.63
N THR A 348 10.13 -10.17 -4.29
CA THR A 348 9.87 -11.42 -3.59
C THR A 348 9.53 -12.53 -4.57
N THR A 349 9.86 -13.77 -4.20
CA THR A 349 9.59 -14.99 -4.95
C THR A 349 8.75 -15.91 -4.07
N GLY A 350 7.55 -16.23 -4.49
CA GLY A 350 6.65 -17.16 -3.81
C GLY A 350 6.22 -18.27 -4.75
N ILE A 351 6.57 -19.54 -4.45
CA ILE A 351 6.09 -20.68 -5.24
C ILE A 351 4.70 -21.04 -4.70
N THR A 352 3.67 -20.92 -5.54
CA THR A 352 2.27 -20.98 -5.10
C THR A 352 1.54 -22.24 -5.58
N MET A 353 1.94 -22.79 -6.74
CA MET A 353 1.30 -23.98 -7.30
C MET A 353 2.34 -24.97 -7.81
N ALA A 354 2.01 -26.26 -7.76
CA ALA A 354 2.82 -27.33 -8.35
C ALA A 354 1.93 -28.40 -8.97
N GLU A 355 2.32 -28.85 -10.15
CA GLU A 355 1.63 -29.88 -10.91
C GLU A 355 2.58 -31.02 -11.30
N GLY A 356 2.06 -32.23 -11.32
CA GLY A 356 2.79 -33.42 -11.73
C GLY A 356 1.87 -34.45 -12.40
N SER A 357 2.07 -35.73 -12.10
CA SER A 357 1.22 -36.78 -12.63
C SER A 357 -0.17 -36.78 -11.97
N PRO A 358 -1.26 -37.06 -12.72
CA PRO A 358 -2.61 -37.22 -12.17
C PRO A 358 -2.81 -38.58 -11.48
N ALA A 359 -1.85 -39.52 -11.59
CA ALA A 359 -1.96 -40.86 -11.01
C ALA A 359 -0.63 -41.34 -10.39
N ALA A 360 -0.71 -42.04 -9.25
CA ALA A 360 0.46 -42.44 -8.46
C ALA A 360 1.41 -43.44 -9.18
N ASN A 361 0.89 -44.22 -10.12
CA ASN A 361 1.65 -45.21 -10.88
C ASN A 361 2.16 -44.71 -12.24
N VAL A 362 2.03 -43.42 -12.53
CA VAL A 362 2.46 -42.80 -13.81
C VAL A 362 3.55 -41.76 -13.53
N LEU A 363 4.66 -41.85 -14.27
CA LEU A 363 5.67 -40.79 -14.25
C LEU A 363 5.19 -39.62 -15.13
N PRO A 364 5.25 -38.38 -14.60
CA PRO A 364 4.75 -37.23 -15.33
C PRO A 364 5.52 -36.93 -16.57
N GLN A 365 4.81 -36.68 -17.69
CA GLN A 365 5.38 -36.14 -18.93
C GLN A 365 5.64 -34.63 -18.83
N ARG A 366 4.92 -33.95 -17.94
CA ARG A 366 5.04 -32.53 -17.62
C ARG A 366 5.04 -32.36 -16.11
N ALA A 367 6.00 -31.62 -15.59
CA ALA A 367 5.96 -31.06 -14.26
C ALA A 367 5.98 -29.53 -14.37
N ALA A 368 5.15 -28.86 -13.64
CA ALA A 368 5.08 -27.40 -13.66
C ALA A 368 4.97 -26.82 -12.25
N ILE A 369 5.47 -25.61 -12.10
CA ILE A 369 5.21 -24.78 -10.92
C ILE A 369 4.77 -23.40 -11.38
N THR A 370 3.91 -22.76 -10.59
CA THR A 370 3.62 -21.33 -10.70
C THR A 370 4.35 -20.59 -9.58
N VAL A 371 5.08 -19.56 -9.97
CA VAL A 371 5.83 -18.71 -9.07
C VAL A 371 5.26 -17.30 -9.14
N ASN A 372 4.75 -16.80 -8.01
CA ASN A 372 4.30 -15.41 -7.88
C ASN A 372 5.47 -14.52 -7.47
N PHE A 373 5.67 -13.45 -8.21
CA PHE A 373 6.65 -12.42 -7.90
C PHE A 373 5.94 -11.10 -7.55
N ARG A 374 6.46 -10.43 -6.51
CA ARG A 374 6.08 -9.03 -6.23
C ARG A 374 7.31 -8.16 -6.50
N ALA A 375 7.31 -7.54 -7.67
CA ALA A 375 8.44 -6.77 -8.20
C ALA A 375 8.64 -5.45 -7.45
N MET A 376 9.89 -5.12 -7.12
CA MET A 376 10.24 -3.77 -6.65
C MET A 376 10.15 -2.77 -7.80
N PRO A 377 9.79 -1.49 -7.55
CA PRO A 377 9.93 -0.43 -8.54
C PRO A 377 11.33 -0.44 -9.18
N GLY A 378 11.34 -0.47 -10.52
CA GLY A 378 12.55 -0.60 -11.32
C GLY A 378 12.98 -2.04 -11.61
N THR A 379 12.23 -3.06 -11.17
CA THR A 379 12.39 -4.46 -11.62
C THR A 379 11.27 -4.80 -12.58
N THR A 380 11.59 -5.09 -13.82
CA THR A 380 10.61 -5.46 -14.85
C THR A 380 10.29 -6.95 -14.85
N THR A 381 9.23 -7.33 -15.54
CA THR A 381 8.89 -8.75 -15.80
C THR A 381 10.02 -9.46 -16.54
N ASP A 382 10.68 -8.78 -17.50
CA ASP A 382 11.84 -9.33 -18.21
C ASP A 382 13.03 -9.57 -17.28
N ASP A 383 13.27 -8.67 -16.30
CA ASP A 383 14.31 -8.87 -15.28
C ASP A 383 14.02 -10.11 -14.42
N ILE A 384 12.75 -10.36 -14.10
CA ILE A 384 12.32 -11.56 -13.36
C ILE A 384 12.62 -12.82 -14.19
N VAL A 385 12.24 -12.85 -15.47
CA VAL A 385 12.52 -13.98 -16.36
C VAL A 385 14.02 -14.19 -16.53
N ALA A 386 14.80 -13.12 -16.68
CA ALA A 386 16.26 -13.18 -16.76
C ALA A 386 16.87 -13.74 -15.46
N HIS A 387 16.37 -13.32 -14.29
CA HIS A 387 16.78 -13.85 -13.00
C HIS A 387 16.53 -15.35 -12.88
N ILE A 388 15.33 -15.83 -13.23
CA ILE A 388 14.98 -17.26 -13.24
C ILE A 388 15.96 -18.03 -14.10
N LYS A 389 16.18 -17.63 -15.37
CA LYS A 389 17.11 -18.27 -16.30
C LYS A 389 18.56 -18.27 -15.80
N LYS A 390 18.95 -17.25 -15.03
CA LYS A 390 20.28 -17.13 -14.43
C LYS A 390 20.49 -18.09 -13.28
N VAL A 391 19.54 -18.15 -12.33
CA VAL A 391 19.73 -18.85 -11.05
C VAL A 391 19.39 -20.34 -11.14
N VAL A 392 18.46 -20.73 -12.01
CA VAL A 392 18.10 -22.12 -12.22
C VAL A 392 19.21 -22.82 -12.99
N ARG A 393 19.80 -23.87 -12.40
CA ARG A 393 20.87 -24.64 -13.00
C ARG A 393 20.41 -25.53 -14.14
N ASN A 394 19.21 -26.11 -14.01
CA ASN A 394 18.60 -26.87 -15.09
C ASN A 394 18.21 -25.93 -16.23
N LYS A 395 18.84 -26.11 -17.41
CA LYS A 395 18.54 -25.28 -18.59
C LYS A 395 17.42 -25.84 -19.49
N ASP A 396 16.97 -27.07 -19.23
CA ASP A 396 15.85 -27.71 -19.92
C ASP A 396 14.51 -27.30 -19.27
N ILE A 397 14.33 -25.99 -19.03
CA ILE A 397 13.09 -25.44 -18.51
C ILE A 397 12.45 -24.53 -19.54
N GLU A 398 11.14 -24.54 -19.59
CA GLU A 398 10.34 -23.56 -20.30
C GLU A 398 9.80 -22.54 -19.27
N VAL A 399 9.93 -21.25 -19.54
CA VAL A 399 9.47 -20.16 -18.65
C VAL A 399 8.40 -19.38 -19.41
N ARG A 400 7.20 -19.32 -18.86
CA ARG A 400 6.04 -18.63 -19.43
C ARG A 400 5.52 -17.58 -18.46
N VAL A 401 5.31 -16.36 -18.95
CA VAL A 401 4.60 -15.32 -18.19
C VAL A 401 3.11 -15.60 -18.36
N LEU A 402 2.43 -15.91 -17.27
CA LEU A 402 0.98 -16.13 -17.27
C LEU A 402 0.23 -14.82 -17.14
N ASN A 403 0.72 -13.95 -16.22
CA ASN A 403 0.16 -12.65 -15.94
C ASN A 403 1.26 -11.73 -15.41
N SER A 404 1.20 -10.43 -15.72
CA SER A 404 2.12 -9.47 -15.15
C SER A 404 1.55 -8.04 -15.15
N LYS A 405 1.95 -7.27 -14.12
CA LYS A 405 1.74 -5.84 -13.98
C LYS A 405 3.06 -5.25 -13.48
N GLU A 406 3.61 -4.30 -14.20
CA GLU A 406 4.85 -3.65 -13.79
C GLU A 406 4.65 -2.87 -12.48
N ALA A 407 5.73 -2.69 -11.72
CA ALA A 407 5.70 -1.85 -10.52
C ALA A 407 5.49 -0.39 -10.90
N SER A 408 4.74 0.34 -10.08
CA SER A 408 4.55 1.77 -10.29
C SER A 408 5.84 2.56 -10.07
N LYS A 409 5.91 3.76 -10.65
CA LYS A 409 6.99 4.72 -10.38
C LYS A 409 6.88 5.28 -8.97
N PHE A 410 8.00 5.75 -8.43
CA PHE A 410 7.99 6.50 -7.17
C PHE A 410 7.49 7.93 -7.38
N SER A 411 6.42 8.30 -6.69
CA SER A 411 5.97 9.69 -6.63
C SER A 411 6.90 10.54 -5.74
N PRO A 412 7.09 11.83 -6.06
CA PRO A 412 7.98 12.72 -5.32
C PRO A 412 7.50 12.97 -3.88
N THR A 413 8.41 13.00 -2.90
CA THR A 413 8.09 13.31 -1.49
C THR A 413 8.25 14.81 -1.15
N ASP A 414 8.64 15.62 -2.10
CA ASP A 414 8.81 17.07 -1.98
C ASP A 414 7.73 17.87 -2.73
N SER A 415 6.78 17.19 -3.39
CA SER A 415 5.62 17.80 -4.03
C SER A 415 4.73 18.56 -3.05
N ARG A 416 3.92 19.48 -3.55
CA ARG A 416 2.91 20.21 -2.78
C ARG A 416 1.90 19.26 -2.14
N SER A 417 1.37 18.30 -2.91
CA SER A 417 0.36 17.36 -2.47
C SER A 417 0.87 16.42 -1.36
N PHE A 418 2.12 15.89 -1.47
CA PHE A 418 2.71 15.10 -0.37
C PHE A 418 2.82 15.90 0.93
N LYS A 419 3.27 17.16 0.84
CA LYS A 419 3.38 18.05 2.02
C LYS A 419 2.03 18.40 2.63
N ILE A 420 0.96 18.52 1.81
CA ILE A 420 -0.41 18.69 2.30
C ILE A 420 -0.82 17.46 3.12
N ILE A 421 -0.65 16.24 2.57
CA ILE A 421 -0.97 14.99 3.28
C ILE A 421 -0.18 14.91 4.60
N GLU A 422 1.14 15.16 4.55
CA GLU A 422 1.99 15.15 5.75
C GLU A 422 1.50 16.12 6.84
N ARG A 423 1.15 17.33 6.44
CA ARG A 423 0.64 18.37 7.34
C ARG A 423 -0.70 17.97 7.95
N LEU A 424 -1.61 17.46 7.14
CA LEU A 424 -2.95 17.05 7.59
C LEU A 424 -2.89 15.84 8.52
N CYS A 425 -2.04 14.85 8.25
CA CYS A 425 -1.80 13.75 9.19
C CYS A 425 -1.42 14.27 10.59
N LYS A 426 -0.52 15.26 10.65
CA LYS A 426 -0.10 15.88 11.92
C LYS A 426 -1.15 16.80 12.53
N SER A 427 -2.08 17.32 11.72
CA SER A 427 -3.19 18.17 12.20
C SER A 427 -4.27 17.35 12.89
N VAL A 428 -4.59 16.16 12.35
CA VAL A 428 -5.59 15.25 12.94
C VAL A 428 -4.99 14.36 14.02
N GLU A 429 -3.70 14.01 13.91
CA GLU A 429 -2.96 13.23 14.91
C GLU A 429 -1.56 13.84 15.16
N PRO A 430 -1.44 14.73 16.16
CA PRO A 430 -0.16 15.40 16.46
C PRO A 430 1.00 14.46 16.82
N LYS A 431 0.70 13.21 17.23
CA LYS A 431 1.70 12.18 17.54
C LYS A 431 2.10 11.36 16.30
N ALA A 432 1.58 11.67 15.12
CA ALA A 432 1.87 10.93 13.89
C ALA A 432 3.34 11.06 13.47
N ILE A 433 3.94 9.92 13.16
CA ILE A 433 5.19 9.80 12.42
C ILE A 433 4.78 9.62 10.96
N VAL A 434 5.00 10.64 10.15
CA VAL A 434 4.65 10.57 8.73
C VAL A 434 5.87 10.19 7.93
N ALA A 435 5.73 9.20 7.05
CA ALA A 435 6.81 8.71 6.21
C ALA A 435 6.30 8.13 4.89
N PRO A 436 7.10 8.21 3.81
CA PRO A 436 6.79 7.53 2.57
C PRO A 436 6.82 6.01 2.78
N PHE A 437 5.93 5.32 2.10
CA PHE A 437 5.76 3.86 2.19
C PHE A 437 5.71 3.24 0.79
N LEU A 438 6.14 2.00 0.66
CA LEU A 438 5.94 1.18 -0.54
C LEU A 438 4.73 0.27 -0.29
N VAL A 439 3.68 0.46 -1.06
CA VAL A 439 2.50 -0.41 -0.99
C VAL A 439 2.85 -1.80 -1.51
N MET A 440 2.50 -2.81 -0.74
CA MET A 440 2.87 -4.21 -1.04
C MET A 440 1.90 -4.88 -2.00
N GLY A 441 0.65 -4.41 -2.03
CA GLY A 441 -0.40 -4.77 -2.96
C GLY A 441 -0.38 -3.89 -4.21
N GLY A 442 -1.48 -3.88 -4.93
CA GLY A 442 -1.78 -2.94 -5.99
C GLY A 442 -3.02 -2.14 -5.63
N THR A 443 -3.22 -1.00 -6.26
CA THR A 443 -4.44 -0.20 -6.23
C THR A 443 -4.75 0.31 -7.64
N ASP A 444 -5.89 0.92 -7.82
CA ASP A 444 -6.26 1.55 -9.10
C ASP A 444 -5.33 2.71 -9.50
N ALA A 445 -4.69 3.35 -8.53
CA ALA A 445 -3.86 4.54 -8.72
C ALA A 445 -2.72 4.37 -9.75
N CYS A 446 -2.13 3.19 -9.86
CA CYS A 446 -1.03 2.96 -10.81
C CYS A 446 -1.43 3.13 -12.27
N HIS A 447 -2.72 2.97 -12.61
CA HIS A 447 -3.22 3.11 -13.98
C HIS A 447 -3.20 4.55 -14.47
N TYR A 448 -3.15 5.53 -13.55
CA TYR A 448 -3.17 6.96 -13.88
C TYR A 448 -1.78 7.59 -14.10
N GLU A 449 -0.70 6.82 -14.07
CA GLU A 449 0.66 7.32 -14.35
C GLU A 449 0.81 8.03 -15.71
N PRO A 450 0.04 7.68 -16.77
CA PRO A 450 0.12 8.42 -18.04
C PRO A 450 -0.37 9.87 -17.98
N ILE A 451 -1.16 10.25 -16.96
CA ILE A 451 -1.77 11.59 -16.83
C ILE A 451 -1.45 12.27 -15.51
N CYS A 452 -0.70 11.63 -14.60
CA CYS A 452 -0.32 12.19 -13.30
C CYS A 452 1.03 11.66 -12.83
N GLU A 453 1.89 12.53 -12.28
CA GLU A 453 3.17 12.15 -11.66
C GLU A 453 3.10 12.04 -10.14
N ASN A 454 2.18 12.80 -9.49
CA ASN A 454 2.06 12.90 -8.04
C ASN A 454 0.93 12.00 -7.54
N ILE A 455 1.18 10.71 -7.46
CA ILE A 455 0.19 9.69 -7.10
C ILE A 455 0.48 9.17 -5.70
N TYR A 456 -0.43 9.40 -4.75
CA TYR A 456 -0.30 9.00 -3.37
C TYR A 456 -1.41 8.05 -2.96
N ARG A 457 -1.10 7.17 -2.01
CA ARG A 457 -2.01 6.17 -1.45
C ARG A 457 -2.04 6.35 0.04
N PHE A 458 -3.17 6.82 0.56
CA PHE A 458 -3.30 7.05 2.00
C PHE A 458 -4.78 7.11 2.42
N ALA A 459 -5.14 6.22 3.32
CA ALA A 459 -6.43 6.20 3.98
C ALA A 459 -6.28 6.76 5.42
N PRO A 460 -6.89 7.92 5.74
CA PRO A 460 -6.67 8.60 7.03
C PRO A 460 -7.44 7.97 8.20
N PHE A 461 -7.84 6.72 8.08
CA PHE A 461 -8.56 6.01 9.15
C PHE A 461 -7.59 5.48 10.19
N ARG A 462 -7.78 5.87 11.46
CA ARG A 462 -7.01 5.30 12.57
C ARG A 462 -7.56 3.93 12.93
N THR A 463 -6.89 2.91 12.45
CA THR A 463 -7.20 1.50 12.71
C THR A 463 -6.06 0.83 13.45
N ASP A 464 -6.24 -0.42 13.83
CA ASP A 464 -5.16 -1.27 14.34
C ASP A 464 -4.88 -2.45 13.39
N THR A 465 -3.80 -3.16 13.64
CA THR A 465 -3.37 -4.28 12.79
C THR A 465 -4.42 -5.40 12.75
N SER A 466 -5.19 -5.63 13.82
CA SER A 466 -6.20 -6.68 13.87
C SER A 466 -7.37 -6.36 12.94
N LEU A 467 -7.74 -5.08 12.83
CA LEU A 467 -8.78 -4.62 11.89
C LEU A 467 -8.31 -4.71 10.44
N VAL A 468 -7.07 -4.27 10.17
CA VAL A 468 -6.49 -4.42 8.82
C VAL A 468 -6.45 -5.88 8.35
N LEU A 469 -6.20 -6.82 9.26
CA LEU A 469 -6.22 -8.26 8.95
C LEU A 469 -7.64 -8.81 8.66
N CYS A 470 -8.71 -8.06 8.97
CA CYS A 470 -10.07 -8.44 8.59
C CYS A 470 -10.43 -8.04 7.15
N THR A 471 -9.63 -7.20 6.50
CA THR A 471 -9.77 -6.88 5.06
C THR A 471 -9.72 -8.17 4.25
N HIS A 472 -10.66 -8.38 3.33
CA HIS A 472 -10.90 -9.62 2.59
C HIS A 472 -11.27 -10.86 3.46
N GLY A 473 -11.26 -10.70 4.79
CA GLY A 473 -11.62 -11.75 5.76
C GLY A 473 -13.06 -11.65 6.25
N THR A 474 -13.37 -12.39 7.31
CA THR A 474 -14.61 -12.28 8.08
C THR A 474 -14.56 -11.15 9.09
N ASN A 475 -15.72 -10.64 9.50
CA ASN A 475 -15.85 -9.62 10.54
C ASN A 475 -15.14 -8.29 10.17
N GLU A 476 -15.12 -7.94 8.89
CA GLU A 476 -14.66 -6.64 8.42
C GLU A 476 -15.52 -5.54 9.03
N ARG A 477 -14.88 -4.50 9.60
CA ARG A 477 -15.59 -3.44 10.31
C ARG A 477 -14.74 -2.19 10.47
N LEU A 478 -15.36 -1.02 10.42
CA LEU A 478 -14.72 0.29 10.63
C LEU A 478 -15.05 0.83 12.04
N PRO A 479 -14.05 1.23 12.86
CA PRO A 479 -14.32 1.90 14.13
C PRO A 479 -14.94 3.28 13.91
N ILE A 480 -16.09 3.56 14.54
CA ILE A 480 -16.78 4.86 14.43
C ILE A 480 -15.88 6.02 14.88
N LYS A 481 -15.04 5.79 15.90
CA LYS A 481 -14.06 6.79 16.37
C LYS A 481 -13.04 7.23 15.32
N ALA A 482 -12.83 6.46 14.24
CA ALA A 482 -11.92 6.81 13.16
C ALA A 482 -12.57 7.72 12.10
N MET A 483 -13.90 7.78 12.06
CA MET A 483 -14.66 8.43 10.99
C MET A 483 -14.53 9.97 11.03
N ASN A 484 -14.57 10.56 12.24
CA ASN A 484 -14.48 12.02 12.38
C ASN A 484 -13.18 12.57 11.81
N ASP A 485 -12.05 11.98 12.22
CA ASP A 485 -10.73 12.48 11.80
C ASP A 485 -10.48 12.25 10.32
N ALA A 486 -10.98 11.15 9.76
CA ALA A 486 -10.91 10.88 8.34
C ALA A 486 -11.73 11.90 7.52
N LEU A 487 -12.93 12.21 7.96
CA LEU A 487 -13.79 13.19 7.28
C LEU A 487 -13.18 14.60 7.34
N VAL A 488 -12.65 15.01 8.51
CA VAL A 488 -11.92 16.27 8.67
C VAL A 488 -10.69 16.31 7.77
N PHE A 489 -9.95 15.21 7.67
CA PHE A 489 -8.79 15.10 6.78
C PHE A 489 -9.19 15.32 5.33
N PHE A 490 -10.16 14.58 4.78
CA PHE A 490 -10.57 14.70 3.38
C PHE A 490 -11.15 16.07 3.06
N LYS A 491 -11.99 16.63 3.92
CA LYS A 491 -12.53 17.98 3.75
C LYS A 491 -11.41 19.03 3.58
N ASN A 492 -10.38 18.96 4.43
CA ASN A 492 -9.25 19.88 4.35
C ASN A 492 -8.27 19.52 3.22
N TYR A 493 -8.10 18.24 2.90
CA TYR A 493 -7.28 17.83 1.77
C TYR A 493 -7.83 18.38 0.45
N ILE A 494 -9.13 18.21 0.20
CA ILE A 494 -9.79 18.75 -1.00
C ILE A 494 -9.63 20.26 -1.08
N ARG A 495 -9.86 20.97 0.05
CA ARG A 495 -9.71 22.43 0.12
C ARG A 495 -8.29 22.88 -0.25
N ASP A 496 -7.29 22.23 0.33
CA ASP A 496 -5.90 22.64 0.18
C ASP A 496 -5.27 22.19 -1.14
N VAL A 497 -5.59 20.99 -1.62
CA VAL A 497 -5.01 20.47 -2.87
C VAL A 497 -5.63 21.13 -4.09
N SER A 498 -6.90 21.56 -4.00
CA SER A 498 -7.60 22.26 -5.09
C SER A 498 -7.35 23.77 -5.12
N ALA A 499 -6.65 24.35 -4.15
CA ALA A 499 -6.17 25.73 -4.18
C ALA A 499 -5.03 25.92 -5.21
N GLU A 500 -4.64 27.20 -5.47
CA GLU A 500 -3.52 27.54 -6.37
C GLU A 500 -2.17 26.93 -5.93
#